data_eb527d29d4b80d733e47520e805fb191
#
_entry.id   eb527d29d4b80d733e47520e805fb191
#
_cell.length_a   1.000
_cell.length_b   1.000
_cell.length_c   1.000
_cell.angle_alpha   90.00
_cell.angle_beta   90.00
_cell.angle_gamma   90.00
#
_symmetry.space_group_name_H-M   'P 1'
#
loop_
_entity.id
_entity.type
_entity.pdbx_description
1 polymer ?
#
loop_
_entity_poly.entity_id
_entity_poly.type
_entity_poly.pdbx_seq_one_letter_code
_entity_poly.pdbx_strand_id
1 'polypeptide(L)'
;MNLPSHLSLTMLPALALATTAEKAVAQTNDTRYPKCPELATFPVNAAEKAAAVGPNILYIMCDDHSMQTISAYGSAISKLAPTPNIDRLARRGMLFRSAFVENSLSTPSRACLITGLYSHQNGQRQLGEGIDTTRTFFSELLQKAGYTTGMVGKWHMHCRPKGFDYFHILNNQGSYYNPVFCSNREYGKYKQEKGYATTLITDHAIDFLERRDKSKPFCLLVHHKAPHRNWMPEEKYFGLYSDVEFPLPKTFWDDYATRGSAASTQKMRIDDDMRMIQDLKVPETLDTADVESMDSYYALLGETSRFTPEQRVAFDKYYMPRNKKFIEAKLSGKELVKWKYQNYIRDYVAVIRSVDDNVGRLLDYLEKNGLSDNTIVVYTSDQGFY
;
A
#
# COMPACT_ATOMS: atom_id res chain seq x y z
N MET A 1 47.55 11.02 -43.37
CA MET A 1 47.18 10.71 -44.76
C MET A 1 45.72 10.37 -44.82
N ASN A 2 45.00 11.28 -45.48
CA ASN A 2 43.70 11.15 -46.15
C ASN A 2 42.59 10.19 -45.68
N LEU A 3 41.51 10.80 -45.24
CA LEU A 3 40.13 10.33 -45.39
C LEU A 3 39.69 10.32 -46.88
N PRO A 4 38.68 9.53 -47.25
CA PRO A 4 37.55 10.09 -48.00
C PRO A 4 36.21 9.72 -47.35
N SER A 5 35.38 10.62 -47.11
CA SER A 5 34.15 11.28 -47.58
C SER A 5 33.15 10.38 -48.34
N HIS A 6 31.86 10.55 -47.87
CA HIS A 6 30.57 10.35 -48.50
C HIS A 6 29.97 8.95 -48.66
N LEU A 7 28.94 8.73 -47.91
CA LEU A 7 27.74 8.00 -48.39
C LEU A 7 26.48 8.67 -47.81
N SER A 8 25.69 9.23 -48.68
CA SER A 8 24.41 9.83 -48.46
C SER A 8 23.37 8.74 -48.11
N LEU A 9 22.67 8.95 -46.99
CA LEU A 9 21.48 8.13 -46.69
C LEU A 9 20.25 8.84 -47.25
N THR A 10 19.68 8.26 -48.27
CA THR A 10 18.36 8.63 -48.82
C THR A 10 17.26 8.29 -47.82
N MET A 11 16.47 9.31 -47.47
CA MET A 11 15.19 9.13 -46.80
C MET A 11 14.21 8.39 -47.69
N LEU A 12 13.68 7.27 -47.19
CA LEU A 12 12.47 6.62 -47.71
C LEU A 12 11.32 6.86 -46.73
N PRO A 13 10.08 7.07 -47.18
CA PRO A 13 9.03 7.72 -46.39
C PRO A 13 8.36 6.76 -45.42
N ALA A 14 8.28 7.16 -44.19
CA ALA A 14 7.56 6.52 -43.08
C ALA A 14 6.05 6.79 -43.13
N LEU A 15 5.43 6.74 -44.33
CA LEU A 15 4.01 7.08 -44.51
C LEU A 15 3.13 5.90 -44.98
N ALA A 16 3.63 4.67 -45.01
CA ALA A 16 2.86 3.52 -45.51
C ALA A 16 2.54 2.44 -44.46
N LEU A 17 2.90 2.63 -43.17
CA LEU A 17 2.64 1.66 -42.09
C LEU A 17 1.52 2.07 -41.11
N ALA A 18 0.98 3.28 -41.20
CA ALA A 18 -0.08 3.75 -40.31
C ALA A 18 -1.50 3.32 -40.73
N THR A 19 -1.71 2.86 -41.98
CA THR A 19 -3.05 2.54 -42.48
C THR A 19 -3.46 1.07 -42.37
N THR A 20 -2.56 0.18 -41.91
CA THR A 20 -2.89 -1.25 -41.77
C THR A 20 -3.14 -1.64 -40.29
N ALA A 21 -2.78 -0.82 -39.30
CA ALA A 21 -3.04 -1.10 -37.90
C ALA A 21 -4.49 -0.75 -37.48
N GLU A 22 -5.13 0.23 -38.12
CA GLU A 22 -6.53 0.60 -37.80
C GLU A 22 -7.57 -0.38 -38.33
N LYS A 23 -7.24 -1.22 -39.31
CA LYS A 23 -8.17 -2.24 -39.86
C LYS A 23 -8.12 -3.60 -39.15
N ALA A 24 -7.17 -3.83 -38.25
CA ALA A 24 -7.03 -5.10 -37.53
C ALA A 24 -7.79 -5.16 -36.20
N VAL A 25 -8.39 -4.05 -35.74
CA VAL A 25 -9.16 -3.99 -34.45
C VAL A 25 -10.66 -4.24 -34.66
N ALA A 26 -11.12 -4.29 -35.89
CA ALA A 26 -12.53 -4.55 -36.17
C ALA A 26 -12.68 -5.95 -36.80
N GLN A 27 -12.85 -6.97 -35.96
CA GLN A 27 -13.54 -8.24 -36.13
C GLN A 27 -12.82 -9.42 -35.47
N THR A 28 -12.91 -9.51 -34.14
CA THR A 28 -13.00 -10.82 -33.50
C THR A 28 -14.39 -10.92 -32.90
N ASN A 29 -15.31 -11.55 -33.58
CA ASN A 29 -16.54 -12.06 -33.00
C ASN A 29 -16.18 -13.26 -32.10
N ASP A 30 -15.46 -13.04 -31.01
CA ASP A 30 -15.21 -14.06 -30.03
C ASP A 30 -16.44 -14.17 -29.11
N THR A 31 -17.30 -15.15 -29.42
CA THR A 31 -18.54 -15.45 -28.68
C THR A 31 -18.30 -15.99 -27.27
N ARG A 32 -17.04 -16.19 -26.85
CA ARG A 32 -16.68 -16.71 -25.52
C ARG A 32 -16.80 -15.66 -24.42
N TYR A 33 -16.85 -14.37 -24.77
CA TYR A 33 -17.07 -13.31 -23.79
C TYR A 33 -18.43 -12.66 -24.04
N PRO A 34 -19.34 -12.57 -23.04
CA PRO A 34 -20.56 -11.81 -23.20
C PRO A 34 -20.16 -10.35 -23.54
N LYS A 35 -20.79 -9.78 -24.57
CA LYS A 35 -20.62 -8.35 -24.86
C LYS A 35 -20.91 -7.59 -23.58
N CYS A 36 -19.96 -6.77 -23.16
CA CYS A 36 -20.20 -5.83 -22.07
C CYS A 36 -21.45 -5.03 -22.46
N PRO A 37 -22.52 -5.01 -21.66
CA PRO A 37 -23.67 -4.18 -21.97
C PRO A 37 -23.13 -2.75 -22.12
N GLU A 38 -23.51 -2.07 -23.19
CA GLU A 38 -23.23 -0.64 -23.35
C GLU A 38 -23.63 0.02 -22.04
N LEU A 39 -22.69 0.75 -21.44
CA LEU A 39 -22.98 1.56 -20.25
C LEU A 39 -24.17 2.44 -20.64
N ALA A 40 -25.34 2.12 -20.07
CA ALA A 40 -26.53 2.90 -20.27
C ALA A 40 -26.19 4.33 -19.86
N THR A 41 -26.09 5.24 -20.81
CA THR A 41 -26.02 6.66 -20.54
C THR A 41 -27.37 7.04 -19.98
N PHE A 42 -27.50 7.07 -18.66
CA PHE A 42 -28.67 7.65 -18.02
C PHE A 42 -28.69 9.14 -18.36
N PRO A 43 -29.71 9.66 -19.04
CA PRO A 43 -29.84 11.10 -19.26
C PRO A 43 -30.03 11.77 -17.90
N VAL A 44 -28.97 12.39 -17.40
CA VAL A 44 -29.06 13.21 -16.17
C VAL A 44 -29.78 14.49 -16.52
N ASN A 45 -31.01 14.61 -16.09
CA ASN A 45 -31.83 15.80 -16.27
C ASN A 45 -31.16 17.01 -15.60
N ALA A 46 -31.00 18.12 -16.30
CA ALA A 46 -30.29 19.31 -15.80
C ALA A 46 -30.90 19.90 -14.52
N ALA A 47 -32.18 19.61 -14.25
CA ALA A 47 -32.86 20.01 -13.02
C ALA A 47 -32.54 19.12 -11.82
N GLU A 48 -32.13 17.85 -12.04
CA GLU A 48 -31.69 16.94 -10.98
C GLU A 48 -30.22 17.19 -10.57
N LYS A 49 -29.44 17.90 -11.40
CA LYS A 49 -28.07 18.31 -11.10
C LYS A 49 -27.92 19.24 -9.89
N ALA A 50 -29.00 19.93 -9.48
CA ALA A 50 -28.92 20.90 -8.39
C ALA A 50 -29.25 20.31 -6.99
N ALA A 51 -29.71 19.06 -6.88
CA ALA A 51 -30.20 18.47 -5.63
C ALA A 51 -29.58 17.15 -5.20
N ALA A 52 -28.81 16.48 -6.03
CA ALA A 52 -28.19 15.20 -5.66
C ALA A 52 -26.76 15.41 -5.17
N VAL A 53 -26.62 15.74 -3.90
CA VAL A 53 -25.35 15.62 -3.19
C VAL A 53 -25.07 14.12 -3.07
N GLY A 54 -24.08 13.60 -3.82
CA GLY A 54 -23.70 12.18 -3.78
C GLY A 54 -23.25 11.75 -2.37
N PRO A 55 -23.13 10.44 -2.09
CA PRO A 55 -22.65 9.94 -0.81
C PRO A 55 -21.21 10.39 -0.56
N ASN A 56 -20.84 10.53 0.71
CA ASN A 56 -19.43 10.67 1.07
C ASN A 56 -18.64 9.42 0.66
N ILE A 57 -17.35 9.57 0.46
CA ILE A 57 -16.44 8.48 0.14
C ILE A 57 -15.28 8.50 1.14
N LEU A 58 -15.10 7.41 1.89
CA LEU A 58 -13.94 7.16 2.72
C LEU A 58 -13.19 5.97 2.12
N TYR A 59 -12.01 6.21 1.55
CA TYR A 59 -11.20 5.19 0.92
C TYR A 59 -9.95 4.92 1.77
N ILE A 60 -9.91 3.76 2.42
CA ILE A 60 -8.84 3.33 3.31
C ILE A 60 -7.99 2.30 2.55
N MET A 61 -6.72 2.60 2.35
CA MET A 61 -5.78 1.70 1.68
C MET A 61 -4.56 1.44 2.55
N CYS A 62 -4.20 0.17 2.68
CA CYS A 62 -2.97 -0.26 3.33
C CYS A 62 -1.89 -0.59 2.30
N ASP A 63 -0.64 -0.60 2.75
CA ASP A 63 0.53 -0.93 1.94
C ASP A 63 0.97 -2.35 2.27
N ASP A 64 0.90 -3.27 1.31
CA ASP A 64 1.26 -4.69 1.46
C ASP A 64 0.35 -5.50 2.42
N HIS A 65 -0.94 -5.17 2.57
CA HIS A 65 -1.84 -5.94 3.44
C HIS A 65 -2.36 -7.18 2.75
N SER A 66 -1.85 -8.34 3.15
CA SER A 66 -2.24 -9.64 2.62
C SER A 66 -3.66 -10.06 3.05
N MET A 67 -4.42 -10.57 2.10
CA MET A 67 -5.79 -11.08 2.33
C MET A 67 -5.85 -12.14 3.46
N GLN A 68 -4.80 -12.95 3.62
CA GLN A 68 -4.72 -13.99 4.64
C GLN A 68 -4.74 -13.46 6.08
N THR A 69 -4.49 -12.18 6.28
CA THR A 69 -4.49 -11.54 7.60
C THR A 69 -5.70 -10.65 7.85
N ILE A 70 -6.70 -10.69 6.97
CA ILE A 70 -8.02 -10.08 7.18
C ILE A 70 -9.00 -11.17 7.60
N SER A 71 -9.56 -11.08 8.83
CA SER A 71 -10.32 -12.18 9.40
C SER A 71 -11.65 -12.49 8.70
N ALA A 72 -12.23 -11.53 7.99
CA ALA A 72 -13.41 -11.75 7.16
C ALA A 72 -13.21 -12.81 6.06
N TYR A 73 -11.97 -13.05 5.62
CA TYR A 73 -11.66 -14.11 4.64
C TYR A 73 -11.44 -15.50 5.26
N GLY A 74 -11.32 -15.61 6.58
CA GLY A 74 -11.37 -16.88 7.29
C GLY A 74 -10.11 -17.74 7.23
N SER A 75 -8.92 -17.17 7.07
CA SER A 75 -7.65 -17.90 7.07
C SER A 75 -7.27 -18.48 8.43
N ALA A 76 -6.31 -19.39 8.45
CA ALA A 76 -5.77 -19.93 9.70
C ALA A 76 -5.01 -18.88 10.51
N ILE A 77 -4.34 -17.92 9.85
CA ILE A 77 -3.61 -16.81 10.49
C ILE A 77 -4.60 -15.84 11.13
N SER A 78 -5.61 -15.42 10.39
CA SER A 78 -6.59 -14.44 10.87
C SER A 78 -7.48 -14.94 12.00
N LYS A 79 -7.60 -16.24 12.21
CA LYS A 79 -8.25 -16.81 13.40
C LYS A 79 -7.46 -16.55 14.68
N LEU A 80 -6.14 -16.49 14.58
CA LEU A 80 -5.23 -16.22 15.71
C LEU A 80 -4.99 -14.73 15.92
N ALA A 81 -5.08 -13.95 14.84
CA ALA A 81 -4.90 -12.50 14.84
C ALA A 81 -6.08 -11.82 14.10
N PRO A 82 -7.26 -11.70 14.74
CA PRO A 82 -8.45 -11.16 14.12
C PRO A 82 -8.39 -9.65 13.89
N THR A 83 -9.13 -9.19 12.86
CA THR A 83 -9.31 -7.78 12.48
C THR A 83 -10.78 -7.36 12.65
N PRO A 84 -11.29 -7.26 13.90
CA PRO A 84 -12.72 -7.10 14.16
C PRO A 84 -13.33 -5.81 13.61
N ASN A 85 -12.56 -4.73 13.50
CA ASN A 85 -13.05 -3.46 12.96
C ASN A 85 -13.13 -3.47 11.44
N ILE A 86 -12.15 -4.05 10.76
CA ILE A 86 -12.19 -4.27 9.30
C ILE A 86 -13.36 -5.21 8.97
N ASP A 87 -13.61 -6.22 9.78
CA ASP A 87 -14.73 -7.15 9.62
C ASP A 87 -16.11 -6.47 9.75
N ARG A 88 -16.21 -5.30 10.43
CA ARG A 88 -17.46 -4.50 10.44
C ARG A 88 -17.86 -4.12 9.02
N LEU A 89 -16.90 -3.77 8.16
CA LEU A 89 -17.15 -3.44 6.76
C LEU A 89 -17.68 -4.65 5.99
N ALA A 90 -17.05 -5.81 6.16
CA ALA A 90 -17.49 -7.04 5.51
C ALA A 90 -18.90 -7.46 5.94
N ARG A 91 -19.27 -7.28 7.22
CA ARG A 91 -20.60 -7.61 7.74
C ARG A 91 -21.70 -6.64 7.29
N ARG A 92 -21.35 -5.36 7.05
CA ARG A 92 -22.32 -4.30 6.70
C ARG A 92 -22.34 -3.97 5.20
N GLY A 93 -21.44 -4.55 4.43
CA GLY A 93 -21.23 -4.23 3.03
C GLY A 93 -20.96 -5.45 2.16
N MET A 94 -20.07 -5.31 1.22
CA MET A 94 -19.71 -6.32 0.23
C MET A 94 -18.26 -6.77 0.44
N LEU A 95 -18.04 -8.09 0.52
CA LEU A 95 -16.73 -8.71 0.58
C LEU A 95 -16.34 -9.25 -0.81
N PHE A 96 -15.34 -8.65 -1.43
CA PHE A 96 -14.82 -9.09 -2.73
C PHE A 96 -13.86 -10.27 -2.54
N ARG A 97 -14.16 -11.42 -3.14
CA ARG A 97 -13.33 -12.63 -3.06
C ARG A 97 -12.33 -12.75 -4.23
N SER A 98 -12.52 -11.97 -5.28
CA SER A 98 -11.70 -11.97 -6.48
C SER A 98 -11.47 -10.52 -6.92
N ALA A 99 -10.59 -9.83 -6.18
CA ALA A 99 -10.10 -8.51 -6.53
C ALA A 99 -8.61 -8.62 -6.88
N PHE A 100 -8.19 -7.91 -7.92
CA PHE A 100 -6.84 -7.97 -8.45
C PHE A 100 -6.27 -6.56 -8.59
N VAL A 101 -4.96 -6.44 -8.47
CA VAL A 101 -4.24 -5.21 -8.77
C VAL A 101 -3.66 -5.28 -10.18
N GLU A 102 -3.63 -4.16 -10.88
CA GLU A 102 -3.12 -4.06 -12.25
C GLU A 102 -1.59 -4.12 -12.31
N ASN A 103 -0.95 -3.75 -11.21
CA ASN A 103 0.49 -3.81 -11.04
C ASN A 103 0.82 -4.02 -9.55
N SER A 104 1.55 -5.07 -9.22
CA SER A 104 1.85 -5.47 -7.84
C SER A 104 3.08 -4.76 -7.23
N LEU A 105 3.27 -3.49 -7.57
CA LEU A 105 4.24 -2.57 -6.95
C LEU A 105 3.51 -1.33 -6.44
N SER A 106 3.88 -0.81 -5.25
CA SER A 106 3.16 0.28 -4.58
C SER A 106 2.91 1.50 -5.45
N THR A 107 3.96 2.09 -6.05
CA THR A 107 3.81 3.31 -6.86
C THR A 107 2.95 3.09 -8.10
N PRO A 108 3.20 2.04 -8.93
CA PRO A 108 2.36 1.73 -10.07
C PRO A 108 0.90 1.43 -9.71
N SER A 109 0.65 0.63 -8.67
CA SER A 109 -0.70 0.33 -8.20
C SER A 109 -1.48 1.60 -7.83
N ARG A 110 -0.83 2.51 -7.06
CA ARG A 110 -1.41 3.81 -6.67
C ARG A 110 -1.66 4.72 -7.87
N ALA A 111 -0.78 4.68 -8.88
CA ALA A 111 -0.97 5.41 -10.13
C ALA A 111 -2.17 4.87 -10.93
N CYS A 112 -2.35 3.55 -10.99
CA CYS A 112 -3.53 2.94 -11.60
C CYS A 112 -4.81 3.34 -10.86
N LEU A 113 -4.79 3.30 -9.53
CA LEU A 113 -5.92 3.73 -8.69
C LEU A 113 -6.33 5.16 -8.98
N ILE A 114 -5.39 6.11 -8.93
CA ILE A 114 -5.72 7.55 -9.00
C ILE A 114 -6.15 7.99 -10.42
N THR A 115 -5.69 7.29 -11.45
CA THR A 115 -6.00 7.63 -12.85
C THR A 115 -7.09 6.76 -13.47
N GLY A 116 -7.37 5.57 -12.92
CA GLY A 116 -8.21 4.56 -13.55
C GLY A 116 -7.60 3.95 -14.83
N LEU A 117 -6.29 4.10 -15.03
CA LEU A 117 -5.56 3.67 -16.22
C LEU A 117 -4.50 2.61 -15.86
N TYR A 118 -4.29 1.65 -16.73
CA TYR A 118 -3.18 0.69 -16.60
C TYR A 118 -1.80 1.38 -16.63
N SER A 119 -0.82 0.75 -16.02
CA SER A 119 0.54 1.30 -15.86
C SER A 119 1.18 1.78 -17.18
N HIS A 120 0.97 1.06 -18.28
CA HIS A 120 1.48 1.46 -19.61
C HIS A 120 0.78 2.70 -20.20
N GLN A 121 -0.41 3.06 -19.70
CA GLN A 121 -1.19 4.22 -20.15
C GLN A 121 -0.94 5.44 -19.25
N ASN A 122 -0.69 5.23 -17.95
CA ASN A 122 -0.45 6.31 -16.99
C ASN A 122 1.04 6.67 -16.82
N GLY A 123 1.96 5.91 -17.44
CA GLY A 123 3.41 6.15 -17.45
C GLY A 123 4.16 5.57 -16.26
N GLN A 124 3.49 5.13 -15.19
CA GLN A 124 4.11 4.58 -13.98
C GLN A 124 4.13 3.04 -14.02
N ARG A 125 5.17 2.45 -14.60
CA ARG A 125 5.30 0.99 -14.78
C ARG A 125 6.11 0.32 -13.69
N GLN A 126 7.02 1.06 -13.05
CA GLN A 126 7.92 0.60 -11.99
C GLN A 126 8.24 1.71 -11.00
N LEU A 127 8.92 1.42 -9.90
CA LEU A 127 9.11 2.35 -8.77
C LEU A 127 9.85 3.64 -9.15
N GLY A 128 10.84 3.58 -10.03
CA GLY A 128 11.68 4.74 -10.41
C GLY A 128 11.10 5.63 -11.51
N GLU A 129 9.97 5.27 -12.10
CA GLU A 129 9.29 6.07 -13.12
C GLU A 129 8.34 7.09 -12.49
N GLY A 130 7.91 8.09 -13.26
CA GLY A 130 6.92 9.08 -12.87
C GLY A 130 5.58 8.85 -13.54
N ILE A 131 4.51 9.15 -12.81
CA ILE A 131 3.17 9.19 -13.38
C ILE A 131 3.06 10.35 -14.37
N ASP A 132 2.36 10.13 -15.48
CA ASP A 132 1.99 11.20 -16.41
C ASP A 132 0.96 12.14 -15.75
N THR A 133 1.45 13.26 -15.22
CA THR A 133 0.63 14.26 -14.52
C THR A 133 -0.34 15.01 -15.42
N THR A 134 -0.28 14.85 -16.74
CA THR A 134 -1.29 15.40 -17.67
C THR A 134 -2.59 14.58 -17.66
N ARG A 135 -2.53 13.32 -17.19
CA ARG A 135 -3.73 12.48 -17.03
C ARG A 135 -4.66 13.05 -15.97
N THR A 136 -5.93 12.87 -16.17
CA THR A 136 -6.96 13.24 -15.20
C THR A 136 -6.91 12.29 -14.01
N PHE A 137 -6.85 12.84 -12.79
CA PHE A 137 -7.00 12.07 -11.56
C PHE A 137 -8.49 12.09 -11.16
N PHE A 138 -8.99 10.97 -10.62
CA PHE A 138 -10.42 10.91 -10.24
C PHE A 138 -10.77 11.97 -9.17
N SER A 139 -9.81 12.36 -8.34
CA SER A 139 -9.98 13.44 -7.36
C SER A 139 -10.37 14.79 -8.01
N GLU A 140 -9.81 15.11 -9.20
CA GLU A 140 -10.20 16.32 -9.95
C GLU A 140 -11.65 16.26 -10.44
N LEU A 141 -12.11 15.06 -10.82
CA LEU A 141 -13.49 14.85 -11.26
C LEU A 141 -14.46 15.04 -10.07
N LEU A 142 -14.09 14.51 -8.90
CA LEU A 142 -14.88 14.69 -7.68
C LEU A 142 -14.92 16.15 -7.21
N GLN A 143 -13.81 16.90 -7.28
CA GLN A 143 -13.83 18.35 -7.01
C GLN A 143 -14.80 19.07 -7.96
N LYS A 144 -14.73 18.77 -9.26
CA LYS A 144 -15.68 19.34 -10.25
C LYS A 144 -17.14 18.96 -9.97
N ALA A 145 -17.35 17.81 -9.34
CA ALA A 145 -18.70 17.37 -8.90
C ALA A 145 -19.11 17.96 -7.55
N GLY A 146 -18.31 18.85 -6.95
CA GLY A 146 -18.66 19.56 -5.73
C GLY A 146 -18.20 18.89 -4.43
N TYR A 147 -17.39 17.84 -4.49
CA TYR A 147 -16.84 17.20 -3.30
C TYR A 147 -15.72 18.02 -2.68
N THR A 148 -15.63 18.01 -1.35
CA THR A 148 -14.40 18.37 -0.64
C THR A 148 -13.47 17.16 -0.62
N THR A 149 -12.26 17.30 -1.16
CA THR A 149 -11.33 16.17 -1.37
C THR A 149 -10.15 16.23 -0.43
N GLY A 150 -9.81 15.09 0.19
CA GLY A 150 -8.69 14.96 1.10
C GLY A 150 -7.82 13.74 0.78
N MET A 151 -6.50 13.87 1.03
CA MET A 151 -5.53 12.78 0.93
C MET A 151 -4.61 12.79 2.15
N VAL A 152 -4.55 11.70 2.90
CA VAL A 152 -3.71 11.58 4.10
C VAL A 152 -2.87 10.31 4.05
N GLY A 153 -1.60 10.41 4.42
CA GLY A 153 -0.70 9.28 4.54
C GLY A 153 0.19 9.03 3.32
N LYS A 154 0.39 7.79 2.92
CA LYS A 154 1.36 7.43 1.88
C LYS A 154 0.83 7.80 0.48
N TRP A 155 1.42 8.82 -0.12
CA TRP A 155 1.19 9.19 -1.51
C TRP A 155 2.10 8.43 -2.48
N HIS A 156 3.40 8.55 -2.33
CA HIS A 156 4.45 7.78 -2.99
C HIS A 156 4.38 7.75 -4.54
N MET A 157 3.97 8.82 -5.19
CA MET A 157 3.92 8.90 -6.66
C MET A 157 4.85 9.97 -7.26
N HIS A 158 5.83 10.45 -6.49
CA HIS A 158 6.87 11.41 -6.91
C HIS A 158 6.35 12.70 -7.58
N CYS A 159 5.07 13.02 -7.38
CA CYS A 159 4.45 14.26 -7.84
C CYS A 159 3.60 14.87 -6.73
N ARG A 160 3.22 16.13 -6.90
CA ARG A 160 2.27 16.78 -5.99
C ARG A 160 0.89 16.12 -6.13
N PRO A 161 0.18 15.80 -5.03
CA PRO A 161 -1.22 15.40 -5.08
C PRO A 161 -2.08 16.42 -5.81
N LYS A 162 -2.78 15.99 -6.86
CA LYS A 162 -3.59 16.83 -7.73
C LYS A 162 -5.08 16.52 -7.51
N GLY A 163 -5.92 17.55 -7.50
CA GLY A 163 -7.36 17.40 -7.26
C GLY A 163 -7.71 17.16 -5.79
N PHE A 164 -6.90 17.64 -4.85
CA PHE A 164 -7.17 17.57 -3.41
C PHE A 164 -7.18 18.97 -2.79
N ASP A 165 -8.24 19.31 -2.08
CA ASP A 165 -8.37 20.54 -1.30
C ASP A 165 -7.47 20.52 -0.06
N TYR A 166 -7.28 19.33 0.49
CA TYR A 166 -6.40 19.06 1.62
C TYR A 166 -5.52 17.84 1.33
N PHE A 167 -4.23 17.93 1.64
CA PHE A 167 -3.40 16.75 1.80
C PHE A 167 -2.38 16.90 2.92
N HIS A 168 -2.10 15.78 3.57
CA HIS A 168 -1.07 15.64 4.59
C HIS A 168 -0.39 14.30 4.39
N ILE A 169 0.71 14.30 3.63
CA ILE A 169 1.32 13.09 3.07
C ILE A 169 2.68 12.78 3.67
N LEU A 170 2.96 11.51 3.80
CA LEU A 170 4.27 11.00 4.21
C LEU A 170 5.35 11.37 3.17
N ASN A 171 6.56 11.61 3.65
CA ASN A 171 7.72 11.71 2.79
C ASN A 171 8.06 10.32 2.22
N ASN A 172 7.93 10.16 0.89
CA ASN A 172 8.23 8.94 0.17
C ASN A 172 7.51 7.70 0.79
N GLN A 173 8.24 6.65 1.19
CA GLN A 173 7.72 5.46 1.86
C GLN A 173 7.20 5.73 3.29
N GLY A 174 7.63 6.82 3.91
CA GLY A 174 7.40 7.11 5.31
C GLY A 174 8.16 6.18 6.27
N SER A 175 8.14 6.53 7.55
CA SER A 175 8.65 5.72 8.66
C SER A 175 7.52 5.38 9.62
N TYR A 176 7.63 4.28 10.36
CA TYR A 176 6.62 3.88 11.33
C TYR A 176 6.59 4.81 12.55
N TYR A 177 7.78 5.20 13.03
CA TYR A 177 7.92 6.06 14.19
C TYR A 177 8.37 7.45 13.80
N ASN A 178 7.75 8.44 14.42
CA ASN A 178 8.07 9.85 14.26
C ASN A 178 8.26 10.25 12.78
N PRO A 179 7.26 9.93 11.93
CA PRO A 179 7.34 10.10 10.49
C PRO A 179 7.45 11.58 10.10
N VAL A 180 7.90 11.80 8.88
CA VAL A 180 7.99 13.14 8.29
C VAL A 180 6.84 13.32 7.32
N PHE A 181 6.08 14.40 7.49
CA PHE A 181 4.93 14.76 6.65
C PHE A 181 5.17 16.05 5.86
N CYS A 182 4.41 16.19 4.78
CA CYS A 182 4.30 17.40 3.98
C CYS A 182 2.82 17.71 3.73
N SER A 183 2.42 18.96 3.90
CA SER A 183 1.04 19.41 3.70
C SER A 183 0.87 20.25 2.45
N ASN A 184 -0.38 20.43 2.00
CA ASN A 184 -0.69 21.28 0.84
C ASN A 184 -0.38 22.76 1.07
N ARG A 185 -0.38 23.24 2.33
CA ARG A 185 -0.08 24.63 2.70
C ARG A 185 1.42 24.95 2.53
N GLU A 186 2.27 23.95 2.74
CA GLU A 186 3.72 24.09 2.72
C GLU A 186 4.37 22.97 1.90
N TYR A 187 3.86 22.73 0.68
CA TYR A 187 4.39 21.67 -0.17
C TYR A 187 5.89 21.85 -0.44
N GLY A 188 6.63 20.75 -0.24
CA GLY A 188 8.10 20.74 -0.30
C GLY A 188 8.79 21.01 1.04
N LYS A 189 8.05 21.47 2.06
CA LYS A 189 8.55 21.55 3.43
C LYS A 189 8.08 20.34 4.22
N TYR A 190 9.03 19.59 4.75
CA TYR A 190 8.81 18.36 5.46
C TYR A 190 9.02 18.57 6.96
N LYS A 191 8.03 18.18 7.77
CA LYS A 191 8.06 18.29 9.24
C LYS A 191 7.93 16.92 9.87
N GLN A 192 8.80 16.63 10.83
CA GLN A 192 8.70 15.44 11.64
C GLN A 192 7.59 15.61 12.69
N GLU A 193 6.75 14.58 12.85
CA GLU A 193 5.70 14.53 13.86
C GLU A 193 5.97 13.38 14.81
N LYS A 194 5.88 13.65 16.13
CA LYS A 194 6.10 12.64 17.18
C LYS A 194 4.90 11.70 17.26
N GLY A 195 5.13 10.40 17.13
CA GLY A 195 4.12 9.38 17.32
C GLY A 195 4.27 8.22 16.32
N TYR A 196 3.25 7.38 16.28
CA TYR A 196 3.20 6.23 15.38
C TYR A 196 2.42 6.56 14.10
N ALA A 197 2.99 6.22 12.93
CA ALA A 197 2.48 6.67 11.64
C ALA A 197 1.00 6.35 11.41
N THR A 198 0.56 5.13 11.73
CA THR A 198 -0.84 4.71 11.52
C THR A 198 -1.81 5.56 12.33
N THR A 199 -1.45 5.85 13.58
CA THR A 199 -2.23 6.72 14.49
C THR A 199 -2.26 8.16 13.99
N LEU A 200 -1.09 8.73 13.62
CA LEU A 200 -1.01 10.11 13.11
C LEU A 200 -1.79 10.29 11.79
N ILE A 201 -1.71 9.33 10.88
CA ILE A 201 -2.50 9.34 9.64
C ILE A 201 -4.00 9.40 9.94
N THR A 202 -4.45 8.61 10.92
CA THR A 202 -5.85 8.62 11.35
C THR A 202 -6.24 9.92 12.03
N ASP A 203 -5.36 10.50 12.85
CA ASP A 203 -5.58 11.80 13.49
C ASP A 203 -5.76 12.91 12.44
N HIS A 204 -4.92 12.96 11.42
CA HIS A 204 -5.06 13.89 10.31
C HIS A 204 -6.31 13.64 9.45
N ALA A 205 -6.73 12.38 9.31
CA ALA A 205 -7.97 12.05 8.62
C ALA A 205 -9.20 12.58 9.40
N ILE A 206 -9.21 12.40 10.71
CA ILE A 206 -10.27 12.92 11.58
C ILE A 206 -10.24 14.46 11.60
N ASP A 207 -9.06 15.09 11.67
CA ASP A 207 -8.91 16.55 11.58
C ASP A 207 -9.49 17.12 10.28
N PHE A 208 -9.25 16.48 9.14
CA PHE A 208 -9.90 16.83 7.89
C PHE A 208 -11.43 16.72 7.98
N LEU A 209 -11.93 15.61 8.52
CA LEU A 209 -13.37 15.39 8.68
C LEU A 209 -14.04 16.43 9.60
N GLU A 210 -13.33 16.93 10.61
CA GLU A 210 -13.84 17.99 11.49
C GLU A 210 -13.85 19.36 10.82
N ARG A 211 -12.81 19.69 10.06
CA ARG A 211 -12.60 21.04 9.49
C ARG A 211 -13.19 21.25 8.10
N ARG A 212 -13.58 20.18 7.41
CA ARG A 212 -14.15 20.27 6.05
C ARG A 212 -15.40 21.12 6.02
N ASP A 213 -15.76 21.62 4.87
CA ASP A 213 -17.08 22.20 4.62
C ASP A 213 -18.15 21.10 4.75
N LYS A 214 -18.89 21.14 5.87
CA LYS A 214 -19.92 20.13 6.21
C LYS A 214 -21.17 20.22 5.34
N SER A 215 -21.31 21.27 4.53
CA SER A 215 -22.42 21.42 3.56
C SER A 215 -22.18 20.65 2.26
N LYS A 216 -20.96 20.11 2.06
CA LYS A 216 -20.55 19.37 0.86
C LYS A 216 -20.25 17.91 1.20
N PRO A 217 -20.45 16.99 0.24
CA PRO A 217 -19.94 15.63 0.38
C PRO A 217 -18.41 15.64 0.39
N PHE A 218 -17.80 14.65 0.98
CA PHE A 218 -16.35 14.50 0.96
C PHE A 218 -15.91 13.23 0.24
N CYS A 219 -14.70 13.29 -0.32
CA CYS A 219 -13.91 12.13 -0.68
C CYS A 219 -12.58 12.21 0.06
N LEU A 220 -12.35 11.28 0.99
CA LEU A 220 -11.15 11.21 1.79
C LEU A 220 -10.40 9.89 1.52
N LEU A 221 -9.16 10.01 1.05
CA LEU A 221 -8.23 8.91 0.91
C LEU A 221 -7.35 8.84 2.16
N VAL A 222 -7.36 7.71 2.85
CA VAL A 222 -6.53 7.42 4.02
C VAL A 222 -5.61 6.26 3.68
N HIS A 223 -4.36 6.58 3.35
CA HIS A 223 -3.39 5.60 2.89
C HIS A 223 -2.34 5.32 3.96
N HIS A 224 -2.48 4.17 4.63
CA HIS A 224 -1.51 3.75 5.64
C HIS A 224 -0.21 3.24 5.00
N LYS A 225 0.94 3.51 5.65
CA LYS A 225 2.21 2.83 5.37
C LYS A 225 2.15 1.36 5.80
N ALA A 226 1.44 1.11 6.88
CA ALA A 226 1.28 -0.22 7.46
C ALA A 226 0.43 -1.13 6.53
N PRO A 227 0.75 -2.43 6.47
CA PRO A 227 1.84 -3.16 7.12
C PRO A 227 3.09 -3.39 6.25
N HIS A 228 3.53 -2.41 5.46
CA HIS A 228 4.74 -2.52 4.63
C HIS A 228 5.99 -2.93 5.43
N ARG A 229 6.86 -3.69 4.83
CA ARG A 229 8.23 -4.01 5.30
C ARG A 229 8.97 -2.70 5.67
N ASN A 230 9.75 -2.53 6.75
CA ASN A 230 10.06 -3.46 7.85
C ASN A 230 8.99 -3.38 8.97
N TRP A 231 8.32 -4.40 9.23
CA TRP A 231 7.20 -4.41 10.17
C TRP A 231 7.62 -3.96 11.57
N MET A 232 7.30 -2.71 11.91
CA MET A 232 7.56 -2.12 13.22
C MET A 232 6.23 -1.94 13.94
N PRO A 233 5.84 -2.83 14.86
CA PRO A 233 4.62 -2.67 15.63
C PRO A 233 4.62 -1.40 16.46
N GLU A 234 3.45 -0.86 16.78
CA GLU A 234 3.29 0.19 17.76
C GLU A 234 3.71 -0.31 19.14
N GLU A 235 4.30 0.55 19.99
CA GLU A 235 4.88 0.17 21.28
C GLU A 235 3.97 -0.70 22.14
N LYS A 236 2.66 -0.36 22.18
CA LYS A 236 1.65 -1.12 22.94
C LYS A 236 1.42 -2.55 22.42
N TYR A 237 1.94 -2.87 21.23
CA TYR A 237 1.80 -4.16 20.58
C TYR A 237 3.10 -4.94 20.42
N PHE A 238 4.20 -4.44 20.98
CA PHE A 238 5.43 -5.24 21.08
C PHE A 238 5.14 -6.52 21.84
N GLY A 239 5.39 -7.66 21.21
CA GLY A 239 5.20 -8.96 21.81
C GLY A 239 3.75 -9.44 21.94
N LEU A 240 2.76 -8.74 21.37
CA LEU A 240 1.34 -9.11 21.44
C LEU A 240 1.08 -10.59 21.07
N TYR A 241 1.85 -11.12 20.12
CA TYR A 241 1.72 -12.49 19.65
C TYR A 241 2.94 -13.36 19.97
N SER A 242 3.77 -13.02 20.96
CA SER A 242 5.01 -13.75 21.29
C SER A 242 4.76 -15.23 21.64
N ASP A 243 3.63 -15.51 22.28
CA ASP A 243 3.25 -16.86 22.72
C ASP A 243 2.36 -17.61 21.70
N VAL A 244 2.10 -16.98 20.54
CA VAL A 244 1.30 -17.60 19.48
C VAL A 244 2.22 -18.29 18.48
N GLU A 245 1.97 -19.56 18.21
CA GLU A 245 2.56 -20.30 17.10
C GLU A 245 1.61 -20.25 15.89
N PHE A 246 2.02 -19.55 14.85
CA PHE A 246 1.27 -19.45 13.63
C PHE A 246 1.49 -20.68 12.75
N PRO A 247 0.44 -21.26 12.16
CA PRO A 247 0.56 -22.43 11.29
C PRO A 247 1.37 -22.08 10.04
N LEU A 248 2.26 -22.99 9.63
CA LEU A 248 2.94 -22.87 8.35
C LEU A 248 1.93 -23.04 7.20
N PRO A 249 1.96 -22.19 6.16
CA PRO A 249 1.16 -22.42 4.97
C PRO A 249 1.47 -23.79 4.33
N LYS A 250 0.50 -24.41 3.69
CA LYS A 250 0.71 -25.69 2.98
C LYS A 250 1.81 -25.59 1.90
N THR A 251 1.99 -24.41 1.33
CA THR A 251 2.97 -24.09 0.31
C THR A 251 4.31 -23.59 0.87
N PHE A 252 4.50 -23.64 2.20
CA PHE A 252 5.69 -23.07 2.85
C PHE A 252 7.02 -23.65 2.33
N TRP A 253 7.02 -24.93 1.96
CA TRP A 253 8.17 -25.64 1.41
C TRP A 253 8.02 -25.95 -0.09
N ASP A 254 7.20 -25.17 -0.81
CA ASP A 254 6.97 -25.36 -2.24
C ASP A 254 8.26 -25.06 -3.02
N ASP A 255 8.65 -25.99 -3.89
CA ASP A 255 9.81 -25.86 -4.79
C ASP A 255 9.47 -25.21 -6.14
N TYR A 256 8.18 -24.89 -6.35
CA TYR A 256 7.64 -24.33 -7.59
C TYR A 256 7.85 -25.21 -8.85
N ALA A 257 8.17 -26.50 -8.69
CA ALA A 257 8.53 -27.41 -9.78
C ALA A 257 7.44 -27.54 -10.88
N THR A 258 6.17 -27.30 -10.52
CA THR A 258 5.02 -27.38 -11.45
C THR A 258 4.56 -26.04 -12.00
N ARG A 259 5.31 -24.95 -11.76
CA ARG A 259 4.95 -23.58 -12.15
C ARG A 259 5.91 -23.03 -13.20
N GLY A 260 5.51 -21.92 -13.83
CA GLY A 260 6.37 -21.20 -14.78
C GLY A 260 7.63 -20.65 -14.12
N SER A 261 8.65 -20.38 -14.92
CA SER A 261 9.99 -19.94 -14.46
C SER A 261 9.97 -18.69 -13.58
N ALA A 262 9.02 -17.77 -13.79
CA ALA A 262 8.88 -16.58 -12.96
C ALA A 262 8.66 -16.93 -11.46
N ALA A 263 7.88 -17.97 -11.17
CA ALA A 263 7.64 -18.42 -9.80
C ALA A 263 8.88 -19.04 -9.15
N SER A 264 9.68 -19.81 -9.91
CA SER A 264 10.88 -20.48 -9.37
C SER A 264 12.10 -19.56 -9.27
N THR A 265 12.15 -18.47 -10.05
CA THR A 265 13.28 -17.54 -10.08
C THR A 265 13.10 -16.28 -9.22
N GLN A 266 11.87 -16.02 -8.74
CA GLN A 266 11.63 -14.91 -7.83
C GLN A 266 12.35 -15.10 -6.49
N LYS A 267 12.80 -14.00 -5.87
CA LYS A 267 13.60 -14.04 -4.64
C LYS A 267 12.81 -13.77 -3.37
N MET A 268 11.56 -13.29 -3.46
CA MET A 268 10.73 -12.96 -2.30
C MET A 268 10.29 -14.24 -1.56
N ARG A 269 11.21 -14.79 -0.76
CA ARG A 269 11.04 -16.03 0.01
C ARG A 269 11.56 -15.86 1.43
N ILE A 270 10.99 -16.58 2.37
CA ILE A 270 11.39 -16.50 3.79
C ILE A 270 12.83 -16.97 4.02
N ASP A 271 13.28 -17.97 3.29
CA ASP A 271 14.65 -18.50 3.41
C ASP A 271 15.70 -17.58 2.76
N ASP A 272 15.35 -16.87 1.70
CA ASP A 272 16.27 -16.05 0.88
C ASP A 272 16.16 -14.55 1.22
N ASP A 273 15.07 -13.89 0.84
CA ASP A 273 14.94 -12.43 0.92
C ASP A 273 14.63 -11.88 2.34
N MET A 274 14.15 -12.73 3.27
CA MET A 274 13.85 -12.29 4.64
C MET A 274 15.13 -12.00 5.42
N ARG A 275 15.42 -10.70 5.62
CA ARG A 275 16.68 -10.22 6.20
C ARG A 275 16.62 -10.21 7.72
N MET A 276 17.67 -10.77 8.34
CA MET A 276 17.77 -10.88 9.81
C MET A 276 17.77 -9.51 10.49
N ILE A 277 18.49 -8.54 9.96
CA ILE A 277 18.65 -7.22 10.58
C ILE A 277 17.45 -6.32 10.26
N GLN A 278 17.20 -6.06 8.97
CA GLN A 278 16.17 -5.12 8.53
C GLN A 278 14.77 -5.57 8.93
N ASP A 279 14.42 -6.83 8.63
CA ASP A 279 13.07 -7.34 8.80
C ASP A 279 12.84 -7.91 10.20
N LEU A 280 13.82 -8.66 10.71
CA LEU A 280 13.68 -9.38 11.97
C LEU A 280 14.33 -8.69 13.16
N LYS A 281 14.97 -7.52 12.96
CA LYS A 281 15.57 -6.67 14.01
C LYS A 281 16.62 -7.42 14.85
N VAL A 282 17.50 -8.20 14.19
CA VAL A 282 18.61 -8.94 14.85
C VAL A 282 19.94 -8.33 14.44
N PRO A 283 20.29 -7.13 14.92
CA PRO A 283 21.54 -6.44 14.56
C PRO A 283 22.80 -7.21 14.99
N GLU A 284 22.69 -8.15 15.91
CA GLU A 284 23.75 -9.03 16.36
C GLU A 284 24.27 -9.98 15.24
N THR A 285 23.56 -10.09 14.13
CA THR A 285 23.96 -10.86 12.95
C THR A 285 24.71 -10.02 11.91
N LEU A 286 25.10 -8.78 12.23
CA LEU A 286 25.80 -7.89 11.30
C LEU A 286 27.12 -8.48 10.84
N ASP A 287 27.26 -8.64 9.51
CA ASP A 287 28.53 -8.87 8.85
C ASP A 287 28.98 -7.58 8.15
N THR A 288 30.03 -6.96 8.67
CA THR A 288 30.56 -5.71 8.13
C THR A 288 31.33 -5.87 6.81
N ALA A 289 31.64 -7.08 6.42
CA ALA A 289 32.26 -7.38 5.12
C ALA A 289 31.23 -7.62 4.01
N ASP A 290 29.96 -7.87 4.38
CA ASP A 290 28.88 -8.11 3.44
C ASP A 290 28.05 -6.81 3.21
N VAL A 291 28.00 -6.36 1.95
CA VAL A 291 27.29 -5.13 1.55
C VAL A 291 25.80 -5.20 1.86
N GLU A 292 25.17 -6.35 1.60
CA GLU A 292 23.73 -6.53 1.85
C GLU A 292 23.41 -6.49 3.35
N SER A 293 24.29 -7.05 4.18
CA SER A 293 24.19 -6.97 5.63
C SER A 293 24.32 -5.55 6.14
N MET A 294 25.25 -4.77 5.59
CA MET A 294 25.41 -3.35 5.90
C MET A 294 24.20 -2.51 5.49
N ASP A 295 23.68 -2.71 4.27
CA ASP A 295 22.47 -2.03 3.80
C ASP A 295 21.25 -2.33 4.70
N SER A 296 21.12 -3.59 5.11
CA SER A 296 20.10 -4.05 6.03
C SER A 296 20.21 -3.38 7.41
N TYR A 297 21.44 -3.18 7.89
CA TYR A 297 21.71 -2.47 9.14
C TYR A 297 21.35 -0.99 9.04
N TYR A 298 21.75 -0.30 7.97
CA TYR A 298 21.38 1.10 7.75
C TYR A 298 19.87 1.29 7.59
N ALA A 299 19.17 0.34 6.98
CA ALA A 299 17.72 0.38 6.89
C ALA A 299 17.04 0.28 8.27
N LEU A 300 17.51 -0.61 9.15
CA LEU A 300 17.04 -0.68 10.54
C LEU A 300 17.38 0.59 11.32
N LEU A 301 18.60 1.10 11.16
CA LEU A 301 19.05 2.33 11.81
C LEU A 301 18.21 3.53 11.34
N GLY A 302 17.83 3.61 10.07
CA GLY A 302 16.95 4.65 9.53
C GLY A 302 15.59 4.74 10.22
N GLU A 303 15.04 3.61 10.67
CA GLU A 303 13.81 3.57 11.48
C GLU A 303 14.11 3.88 12.96
N THR A 304 15.10 3.21 13.55
CA THR A 304 15.34 3.27 15.01
C THR A 304 16.03 4.55 15.47
N SER A 305 16.75 5.26 14.60
CA SER A 305 17.34 6.58 14.90
C SER A 305 16.31 7.68 15.12
N ARG A 306 15.07 7.44 14.72
CA ARG A 306 13.93 8.37 14.92
C ARG A 306 13.27 8.20 16.27
N PHE A 307 13.58 7.12 16.99
CA PHE A 307 12.95 6.82 18.28
C PHE A 307 13.21 7.90 19.32
N THR A 308 12.19 8.21 20.11
CA THR A 308 12.43 8.89 21.38
C THR A 308 13.14 7.95 22.35
N PRO A 309 13.75 8.48 23.46
CA PRO A 309 14.34 7.61 24.47
C PRO A 309 13.38 6.55 25.01
N GLU A 310 12.12 6.91 25.22
CA GLU A 310 11.07 6.00 25.73
C GLU A 310 10.76 4.90 24.71
N GLN A 311 10.62 5.27 23.42
CA GLN A 311 10.40 4.31 22.32
C GLN A 311 11.59 3.36 22.19
N ARG A 312 12.80 3.86 22.36
CA ARG A 312 14.01 3.02 22.34
C ARG A 312 14.02 2.02 23.49
N VAL A 313 13.69 2.45 24.68
CA VAL A 313 13.60 1.56 25.85
C VAL A 313 12.54 0.47 25.63
N ALA A 314 11.37 0.83 25.10
CA ALA A 314 10.31 -0.14 24.83
C ALA A 314 10.73 -1.17 23.76
N PHE A 315 11.38 -0.71 22.69
CA PHE A 315 11.91 -1.56 21.63
C PHE A 315 12.96 -2.53 22.15
N ASP A 316 13.97 -2.04 22.86
CA ASP A 316 15.06 -2.83 23.38
C ASP A 316 14.58 -3.86 24.42
N LYS A 317 13.63 -3.48 25.27
CA LYS A 317 13.01 -4.38 26.27
C LYS A 317 12.39 -5.62 25.62
N TYR A 318 11.81 -5.48 24.44
CA TYR A 318 11.19 -6.61 23.73
C TYR A 318 12.19 -7.36 22.84
N TYR A 319 12.92 -6.67 21.97
CA TYR A 319 13.72 -7.31 20.94
C TYR A 319 15.06 -7.88 21.48
N MET A 320 15.73 -7.22 22.43
CA MET A 320 17.04 -7.71 22.91
C MET A 320 16.95 -9.10 23.57
N PRO A 321 16.02 -9.39 24.50
CA PRO A 321 15.93 -10.74 25.08
C PRO A 321 15.58 -11.82 24.05
N ARG A 322 14.73 -11.49 23.06
CA ARG A 322 14.39 -12.37 21.97
C ARG A 322 15.62 -12.71 21.11
N ASN A 323 16.36 -11.67 20.72
CA ASN A 323 17.57 -11.80 19.90
C ASN A 323 18.65 -12.61 20.62
N LYS A 324 18.87 -12.36 21.92
CA LYS A 324 19.80 -13.15 22.72
C LYS A 324 19.50 -14.64 22.69
N LYS A 325 18.22 -15.02 22.91
CA LYS A 325 17.78 -16.42 22.79
C LYS A 325 18.02 -17.01 21.39
N PHE A 326 17.80 -16.22 20.34
CA PHE A 326 18.05 -16.65 18.97
C PHE A 326 19.55 -16.92 18.73
N ILE A 327 20.44 -16.03 19.13
CA ILE A 327 21.89 -16.19 18.99
C ILE A 327 22.40 -17.43 19.74
N GLU A 328 21.91 -17.64 20.96
CA GLU A 328 22.25 -18.81 21.80
C GLU A 328 21.76 -20.13 21.17
N ALA A 329 20.62 -20.11 20.47
CA ALA A 329 20.00 -21.30 19.87
C ALA A 329 20.75 -21.83 18.65
N LYS A 330 21.58 -21.01 17.98
CA LYS A 330 22.39 -21.36 16.79
C LYS A 330 21.60 -22.12 15.71
N LEU A 331 20.39 -21.64 15.43
CA LEU A 331 19.48 -22.27 14.47
C LEU A 331 20.04 -22.24 13.05
N SER A 332 19.79 -23.31 12.28
CA SER A 332 20.20 -23.43 10.88
C SER A 332 19.15 -24.19 10.06
N GLY A 333 19.27 -24.17 8.72
CA GLY A 333 18.40 -24.90 7.81
C GLY A 333 16.92 -24.62 8.05
N LYS A 334 16.10 -25.66 8.04
CA LYS A 334 14.63 -25.52 8.19
C LYS A 334 14.19 -24.88 9.49
N GLU A 335 14.91 -25.09 10.59
CA GLU A 335 14.56 -24.49 11.88
C GLU A 335 14.80 -22.97 11.90
N LEU A 336 15.84 -22.50 11.21
CA LEU A 336 16.06 -21.06 11.01
C LEU A 336 14.93 -20.45 10.15
N VAL A 337 14.52 -21.11 9.07
CA VAL A 337 13.44 -20.61 8.20
C VAL A 337 12.10 -20.54 8.97
N LYS A 338 11.78 -21.54 9.78
CA LYS A 338 10.62 -21.50 10.66
C LYS A 338 10.69 -20.35 11.67
N TRP A 339 11.87 -20.15 12.28
CA TRP A 339 12.07 -19.05 13.21
C TRP A 339 11.88 -17.69 12.53
N LYS A 340 12.45 -17.51 11.32
CA LYS A 340 12.22 -16.30 10.50
C LYS A 340 10.72 -16.06 10.28
N TYR A 341 9.99 -17.08 9.82
CA TYR A 341 8.54 -16.98 9.58
C TYR A 341 7.76 -16.58 10.83
N GLN A 342 7.99 -17.27 11.96
CA GLN A 342 7.27 -16.99 13.20
C GLN A 342 7.49 -15.55 13.68
N ASN A 343 8.71 -15.03 13.59
CA ASN A 343 9.00 -13.66 14.02
C ASN A 343 8.48 -12.62 13.02
N TYR A 344 8.56 -12.90 11.73
CA TYR A 344 7.94 -12.08 10.70
C TYR A 344 6.43 -11.95 10.89
N ILE A 345 5.73 -13.09 10.93
CA ILE A 345 4.26 -13.07 10.99
C ILE A 345 3.73 -12.42 12.28
N ARG A 346 4.41 -12.60 13.39
CA ARG A 346 4.06 -11.95 14.67
C ARG A 346 4.16 -10.43 14.59
N ASP A 347 5.24 -9.90 14.06
CA ASP A 347 5.42 -8.47 13.87
C ASP A 347 4.43 -7.92 12.83
N TYR A 348 4.22 -8.65 11.72
CA TYR A 348 3.29 -8.27 10.67
C TYR A 348 1.85 -8.13 11.18
N VAL A 349 1.32 -9.12 11.88
CA VAL A 349 -0.05 -9.04 12.43
C VAL A 349 -0.17 -8.07 13.59
N ALA A 350 0.92 -7.81 14.35
CA ALA A 350 0.94 -6.78 15.38
C ALA A 350 0.86 -5.37 14.76
N VAL A 351 1.49 -5.15 13.62
CA VAL A 351 1.32 -3.91 12.83
C VAL A 351 -0.11 -3.77 12.33
N ILE A 352 -0.71 -4.86 11.81
CA ILE A 352 -2.10 -4.88 11.35
C ILE A 352 -3.07 -4.58 12.49
N ARG A 353 -2.76 -4.99 13.72
CA ARG A 353 -3.59 -4.64 14.88
C ARG A 353 -3.73 -3.13 15.04
N SER A 354 -2.67 -2.36 14.87
CA SER A 354 -2.76 -0.89 14.87
C SER A 354 -3.62 -0.36 13.72
N VAL A 355 -3.56 -0.99 12.55
CA VAL A 355 -4.42 -0.62 11.42
C VAL A 355 -5.89 -0.88 11.76
N ASP A 356 -6.21 -2.06 12.27
CA ASP A 356 -7.58 -2.43 12.62
C ASP A 356 -8.18 -1.48 13.66
N ASP A 357 -7.44 -1.16 14.71
CA ASP A 357 -7.88 -0.18 15.72
C ASP A 357 -8.16 1.21 15.11
N ASN A 358 -7.31 1.64 14.19
CA ASN A 358 -7.46 2.94 13.53
C ASN A 358 -8.58 2.95 12.50
N VAL A 359 -8.85 1.84 11.82
CA VAL A 359 -10.08 1.67 11.03
C VAL A 359 -11.30 1.78 11.95
N GLY A 360 -11.26 1.15 13.12
CA GLY A 360 -12.30 1.28 14.14
C GLY A 360 -12.58 2.74 14.50
N ARG A 361 -11.54 3.53 14.79
CA ARG A 361 -11.66 4.96 15.09
C ARG A 361 -12.37 5.76 13.98
N LEU A 362 -12.05 5.49 12.71
CA LEU A 362 -12.70 6.15 11.57
C LEU A 362 -14.17 5.75 11.46
N LEU A 363 -14.50 4.47 11.62
CA LEU A 363 -15.88 3.99 11.57
C LEU A 363 -16.71 4.53 12.73
N ASP A 364 -16.15 4.57 13.93
CA ASP A 364 -16.81 5.14 15.12
C ASP A 364 -17.03 6.66 14.98
N TYR A 365 -16.08 7.35 14.33
CA TYR A 365 -16.26 8.76 13.99
C TYR A 365 -17.46 8.97 13.05
N LEU A 366 -17.56 8.17 11.97
CA LEU A 366 -18.70 8.26 11.04
C LEU A 366 -20.03 7.98 11.75
N GLU A 367 -20.07 6.96 12.59
CA GLU A 367 -21.27 6.57 13.34
C GLU A 367 -21.69 7.65 14.33
N LYS A 368 -20.76 8.14 15.15
CA LYS A 368 -21.01 9.21 16.14
C LYS A 368 -21.50 10.51 15.50
N ASN A 369 -21.09 10.81 14.28
CA ASN A 369 -21.46 12.04 13.58
C ASN A 369 -22.63 11.86 12.59
N GLY A 370 -23.32 10.71 12.60
CA GLY A 370 -24.47 10.44 11.72
C GLY A 370 -24.11 10.37 10.24
N LEU A 371 -22.87 10.02 9.91
CA LEU A 371 -22.36 9.99 8.54
C LEU A 371 -22.38 8.57 7.93
N SER A 372 -22.55 7.53 8.75
CA SER A 372 -22.40 6.13 8.31
C SER A 372 -23.35 5.75 7.18
N ASP A 373 -24.62 6.19 7.24
CA ASP A 373 -25.63 5.76 6.26
C ASP A 373 -25.49 6.47 4.90
N ASN A 374 -24.72 7.57 4.86
CA ASN A 374 -24.44 8.32 3.63
C ASN A 374 -22.94 8.34 3.29
N THR A 375 -22.19 7.31 3.67
CA THR A 375 -20.76 7.19 3.35
C THR A 375 -20.46 5.83 2.77
N ILE A 376 -19.91 5.81 1.56
CA ILE A 376 -19.28 4.62 0.98
C ILE A 376 -17.90 4.47 1.61
N VAL A 377 -17.68 3.39 2.36
CA VAL A 377 -16.38 3.07 2.96
C VAL A 377 -15.76 1.92 2.18
N VAL A 378 -14.58 2.17 1.63
CA VAL A 378 -13.77 1.16 0.93
C VAL A 378 -12.55 0.85 1.79
N TYR A 379 -12.28 -0.44 2.02
CA TYR A 379 -11.02 -0.92 2.60
C TYR A 379 -10.31 -1.83 1.58
N THR A 380 -9.05 -1.56 1.31
CA THR A 380 -8.25 -2.32 0.36
C THR A 380 -6.75 -2.27 0.70
N SER A 381 -5.96 -2.99 -0.07
CA SER A 381 -4.49 -2.87 -0.11
C SER A 381 -4.05 -2.51 -1.53
N ASP A 382 -2.87 -1.90 -1.67
CA ASP A 382 -2.27 -1.61 -2.98
C ASP A 382 -1.72 -2.87 -3.67
N GLN A 383 -1.35 -3.90 -2.91
CA GLN A 383 -1.09 -5.30 -3.31
C GLN A 383 -1.06 -6.19 -2.06
N GLY A 384 -0.53 -7.43 -2.19
CA GLY A 384 -0.27 -8.33 -1.07
C GLY A 384 1.22 -8.47 -0.77
N PHE A 385 1.56 -9.35 0.20
CA PHE A 385 2.94 -9.66 0.59
C PHE A 385 3.01 -11.11 1.08
N TYR A 386 4.07 -11.89 0.73
CA TYR A 386 4.34 -13.32 1.01
C TYR A 386 3.15 -14.29 0.92
#